data_bed31b302df37fb53e440b0b61b83b51
#
_entry.id   bed31b302df37fb53e440b0b61b83b51
#
_cell.length_a   1.000
_cell.length_b   1.000
_cell.length_c   1.000
_cell.angle_alpha   90.00
_cell.angle_beta   90.00
_cell.angle_gamma   90.00
#
_symmetry.space_group_name_H-M   'P 1'
#
loop_
_entity.id
_entity.type
_entity.pdbx_description
1 polymer ?
#
loop_
_entity_poly.entity_id
_entity_poly.type
_entity_poly.pdbx_seq_one_letter_code
_entity_poly.pdbx_strand_id
1 'polypeptide(L)'
;YKRQMHALLYSLAGQFHTSKDERLKNKYFQRLNQIRMNIQNAPHKKWDVTSIAREVNLSPTHFQRLYKSFFDTTCIQDIIQSRIKNAQFYLRTTDMSIQALSAFCGYDNELHFMRQFKKYTGMTPSEYRKMHLSIK
;
A
#
# COMPACT_ATOMS: atom_id res chain seq x y z
N TYR A 1 -5.97 8.72 12.36
CA TYR A 1 -5.80 9.28 13.71
C TYR A 1 -7.04 9.04 14.57
N LYS A 2 -8.21 9.46 14.11
CA LYS A 2 -9.47 9.19 14.80
C LYS A 2 -9.75 7.70 14.98
N ARG A 3 -9.31 6.89 14.06
CA ARG A 3 -9.44 5.43 14.11
C ARG A 3 -8.57 4.79 15.18
N GLN A 4 -7.37 5.31 15.39
CA GLN A 4 -6.48 4.80 16.44
C GLN A 4 -7.06 5.08 17.81
N MET A 5 -7.70 6.23 18.00
CA MET A 5 -8.40 6.54 19.24
C MET A 5 -9.60 5.64 19.47
N HIS A 6 -10.37 5.35 18.42
CA HIS A 6 -11.48 4.41 18.49
C HIS A 6 -11.02 3.00 18.85
N ALA A 7 -9.91 2.55 18.27
CA ALA A 7 -9.33 1.24 18.58
C ALA A 7 -8.87 1.16 20.04
N LEU A 8 -8.28 2.23 20.57
CA LEU A 8 -7.85 2.31 21.98
C LEU A 8 -9.04 2.31 22.93
N LEU A 9 -10.09 3.07 22.64
CA LEU A 9 -11.30 3.09 23.44
C LEU A 9 -12.00 1.73 23.44
N TYR A 10 -12.03 1.08 22.28
CA TYR A 10 -12.58 -0.27 22.15
C TYR A 10 -11.78 -1.28 22.96
N SER A 11 -10.45 -1.16 22.95
CA SER A 11 -9.56 -2.03 23.70
C SER A 11 -9.77 -1.87 25.22
N LEU A 12 -9.95 -0.64 25.70
CA LEU A 12 -10.20 -0.37 27.11
C LEU A 12 -11.56 -0.89 27.57
N ALA A 13 -12.59 -0.71 26.76
CA ALA A 13 -13.93 -1.23 27.04
C ALA A 13 -13.95 -2.77 26.96
N GLY A 14 -13.12 -3.35 26.08
CA GLY A 14 -13.03 -4.80 25.85
C GLY A 14 -12.32 -5.57 26.96
N GLN A 15 -11.61 -4.89 27.87
CA GLN A 15 -10.93 -5.57 28.99
C GLN A 15 -11.91 -6.35 29.90
N PHE A 16 -13.16 -5.91 29.93
CA PHE A 16 -14.19 -6.56 30.72
C PHE A 16 -15.01 -7.60 29.96
N HIS A 17 -14.90 -7.60 28.63
CA HIS A 17 -15.67 -8.49 27.73
C HIS A 17 -14.79 -9.04 26.61
N THR A 18 -13.57 -9.51 26.94
CA THR A 18 -12.70 -10.09 25.90
C THR A 18 -13.35 -11.33 25.31
N SER A 19 -14.11 -11.14 24.26
CA SER A 19 -14.63 -12.23 23.48
C SER A 19 -13.51 -12.85 22.64
N LYS A 20 -13.70 -14.10 22.29
CA LYS A 20 -12.83 -14.82 21.35
C LYS A 20 -12.67 -14.03 20.04
N ASP A 21 -13.71 -13.28 19.65
CA ASP A 21 -13.73 -12.48 18.43
C ASP A 21 -12.78 -11.29 18.46
N GLU A 22 -12.63 -10.62 19.60
CA GLU A 22 -11.71 -9.50 19.75
C GLU A 22 -10.24 -9.94 19.68
N ARG A 23 -9.93 -11.09 20.28
CA ARG A 23 -8.58 -11.67 20.19
C ARG A 23 -8.23 -12.05 18.75
N LEU A 24 -9.18 -12.61 18.03
CA LEU A 24 -9.00 -12.94 16.61
C LEU A 24 -8.81 -11.69 15.77
N LYS A 25 -9.60 -10.63 16.02
CA LYS A 25 -9.44 -9.36 15.32
C LYS A 25 -8.07 -8.76 15.57
N ASN A 26 -7.60 -8.76 16.81
CA ASN A 26 -6.26 -8.25 17.15
C ASN A 26 -5.16 -9.05 16.47
N LYS A 27 -5.31 -10.37 16.41
CA LYS A 27 -4.37 -11.25 15.74
C LYS A 27 -4.31 -10.97 14.24
N TYR A 28 -5.47 -10.81 13.60
CA TYR A 28 -5.54 -10.47 12.18
C TYR A 28 -4.99 -9.07 11.92
N PHE A 29 -5.30 -8.11 12.79
CA PHE A 29 -4.75 -6.76 12.65
C PHE A 29 -3.23 -6.78 12.61
N GLN A 30 -2.59 -7.48 13.55
CA GLN A 30 -1.13 -7.57 13.59
C GLN A 30 -0.56 -8.18 12.32
N ARG A 31 -1.17 -9.25 11.83
CA ARG A 31 -0.74 -9.93 10.60
C ARG A 31 -0.92 -9.05 9.37
N LEU A 32 -2.07 -8.41 9.23
CA LEU A 32 -2.35 -7.54 8.11
C LEU A 32 -1.49 -6.27 8.15
N ASN A 33 -1.23 -5.75 9.35
CA ASN A 33 -0.34 -4.61 9.51
C ASN A 33 1.10 -4.97 9.08
N GLN A 34 1.57 -6.16 9.40
CA GLN A 34 2.88 -6.62 8.95
C GLN A 34 2.93 -6.74 7.42
N ILE A 35 1.87 -7.26 6.81
CA ILE A 35 1.74 -7.31 5.34
C ILE A 35 1.81 -5.90 4.77
N ARG A 36 1.08 -4.96 5.34
CA ARG A 36 1.08 -3.57 4.89
C ARG A 36 2.46 -2.96 4.94
N MET A 37 3.18 -3.17 6.03
CA MET A 37 4.55 -2.69 6.19
C MET A 37 5.48 -3.31 5.15
N ASN A 38 5.33 -4.60 4.87
CA ASN A 38 6.12 -5.28 3.84
C ASN A 38 5.86 -4.71 2.45
N ILE A 39 4.61 -4.39 2.14
CA ILE A 39 4.23 -3.76 0.88
C ILE A 39 4.88 -2.38 0.77
N GLN A 40 4.79 -1.58 1.82
CA GLN A 40 5.36 -0.23 1.83
C GLN A 40 6.88 -0.24 1.72
N ASN A 41 7.53 -1.24 2.31
CA ASN A 41 8.98 -1.36 2.26
C ASN A 41 9.50 -1.93 0.94
N ALA A 42 8.71 -2.74 0.25
CA ALA A 42 9.12 -3.38 -0.99
C ALA A 42 7.96 -3.41 -2.00
N PRO A 43 7.44 -2.24 -2.41
CA PRO A 43 6.28 -2.20 -3.30
C PRO A 43 6.58 -2.72 -4.70
N HIS A 44 7.84 -2.77 -5.10
CA HIS A 44 8.28 -3.25 -6.40
C HIS A 44 8.10 -4.76 -6.59
N LYS A 45 7.89 -5.51 -5.52
CA LYS A 45 7.67 -6.96 -5.62
C LYS A 45 6.33 -7.25 -6.29
N LYS A 46 6.19 -8.47 -6.78
CA LYS A 46 4.94 -8.94 -7.37
C LYS A 46 3.97 -9.31 -6.26
N TRP A 47 3.17 -8.36 -5.86
CA TRP A 47 2.15 -8.57 -4.84
C TRP A 47 0.87 -9.07 -5.48
N ASP A 48 0.36 -10.18 -4.98
CA ASP A 48 -0.90 -10.77 -5.43
C ASP A 48 -1.83 -10.96 -4.23
N VAL A 49 -2.99 -10.30 -4.29
CA VAL A 49 -3.94 -10.29 -3.17
C VAL A 49 -4.40 -11.71 -2.82
N THR A 50 -4.62 -12.56 -3.81
CA THR A 50 -5.04 -13.94 -3.58
C THR A 50 -3.98 -14.72 -2.78
N SER A 51 -2.72 -14.58 -3.17
CA SER A 51 -1.60 -15.23 -2.49
C SER A 51 -1.43 -14.69 -1.06
N ILE A 52 -1.55 -13.38 -0.89
CA ILE A 52 -1.44 -12.74 0.43
C ILE A 52 -2.55 -13.25 1.37
N ALA A 53 -3.77 -13.30 0.87
CA ALA A 53 -4.91 -13.79 1.65
C ALA A 53 -4.69 -15.23 2.09
N ARG A 54 -4.13 -16.06 1.21
CA ARG A 54 -3.83 -17.46 1.51
C ARG A 54 -2.81 -17.58 2.64
N GLU A 55 -1.81 -16.72 2.67
CA GLU A 55 -0.78 -16.72 3.72
C GLU A 55 -1.37 -16.52 5.12
N VAL A 56 -2.47 -15.77 5.22
CA VAL A 56 -3.15 -15.51 6.49
C VAL A 56 -4.40 -16.36 6.66
N ASN A 57 -4.58 -17.38 5.81
CA ASN A 57 -5.70 -18.33 5.86
C ASN A 57 -7.07 -17.64 5.74
N LEU A 58 -7.16 -16.65 4.89
CA LEU A 58 -8.41 -15.93 4.60
C LEU A 58 -8.77 -16.09 3.13
N SER A 59 -10.07 -16.05 2.83
CA SER A 59 -10.51 -15.90 1.45
C SER A 59 -10.12 -14.50 0.96
N PRO A 60 -9.92 -14.29 -0.36
CA PRO A 60 -9.60 -12.96 -0.88
C PRO A 60 -10.65 -11.91 -0.49
N THR A 61 -11.94 -12.26 -0.54
CA THR A 61 -13.03 -11.36 -0.16
C THR A 61 -12.94 -10.95 1.31
N HIS A 62 -12.73 -11.91 2.19
CA HIS A 62 -12.62 -11.66 3.64
C HIS A 62 -11.37 -10.84 3.95
N PHE A 63 -10.24 -11.17 3.33
CA PHE A 63 -8.99 -10.43 3.46
C PHE A 63 -9.18 -8.96 3.07
N GLN A 64 -9.78 -8.71 1.90
CA GLN A 64 -10.00 -7.36 1.40
C GLN A 64 -10.91 -6.55 2.33
N ARG A 65 -11.95 -7.20 2.86
CA ARG A 65 -12.89 -6.55 3.78
C ARG A 65 -12.19 -6.16 5.08
N LEU A 66 -11.40 -7.07 5.66
CA LEU A 66 -10.65 -6.79 6.89
C LEU A 66 -9.59 -5.71 6.65
N TYR A 67 -8.87 -5.79 5.56
CA TYR A 67 -7.84 -4.81 5.23
C TYR A 67 -8.44 -3.39 5.15
N LYS A 68 -9.53 -3.24 4.42
CA LYS A 68 -10.22 -1.96 4.32
C LYS A 68 -10.75 -1.49 5.67
N SER A 69 -11.26 -2.39 6.47
CA SER A 69 -11.76 -2.10 7.81
C SER A 69 -10.65 -1.57 8.73
N PHE A 70 -9.46 -2.15 8.66
CA PHE A 70 -8.34 -1.76 9.52
C PHE A 70 -7.64 -0.49 9.06
N PHE A 71 -7.46 -0.31 7.74
CA PHE A 71 -6.58 0.72 7.19
C PHE A 71 -7.28 1.79 6.37
N ASP A 72 -8.58 1.66 6.18
CA ASP A 72 -9.41 2.60 5.42
C ASP A 72 -9.01 2.74 3.94
N THR A 73 -8.24 1.79 3.45
CA THR A 73 -7.80 1.71 2.07
C THR A 73 -7.72 0.26 1.67
N THR A 74 -7.72 -0.02 0.37
CA THR A 74 -7.56 -1.39 -0.11
C THR A 74 -6.08 -1.76 -0.20
N CYS A 75 -5.80 -3.06 -0.14
CA CYS A 75 -4.45 -3.57 -0.31
C CYS A 75 -3.85 -3.16 -1.66
N ILE A 76 -4.66 -3.21 -2.72
CA ILE A 76 -4.23 -2.81 -4.06
C ILE A 76 -3.86 -1.32 -4.10
N GLN A 77 -4.66 -0.47 -3.46
CA GLN A 77 -4.37 0.96 -3.38
C GLN A 77 -3.06 1.23 -2.63
N ASP A 78 -2.80 0.50 -1.56
CA ASP A 78 -1.53 0.63 -0.84
C ASP A 78 -0.34 0.24 -1.71
N ILE A 79 -0.47 -0.82 -2.50
CA ILE A 79 0.58 -1.24 -3.44
C ILE A 79 0.83 -0.14 -4.46
N ILE A 80 -0.23 0.38 -5.07
CA ILE A 80 -0.11 1.42 -6.09
C ILE A 80 0.51 2.69 -5.51
N GLN A 81 -0.01 3.18 -4.41
CA GLN A 81 0.48 4.41 -3.78
C GLN A 81 1.95 4.27 -3.37
N SER A 82 2.34 3.12 -2.85
CA SER A 82 3.73 2.88 -2.46
C SER A 82 4.66 2.85 -3.68
N ARG A 83 4.20 2.26 -4.79
CA ARG A 83 4.96 2.26 -6.05
C ARG A 83 5.11 3.66 -6.61
N ILE A 84 4.04 4.46 -6.57
CA ILE A 84 4.08 5.86 -7.05
C ILE A 84 5.01 6.70 -6.20
N LYS A 85 4.99 6.55 -4.88
CA LYS A 85 5.92 7.26 -3.98
C LYS A 85 7.38 6.93 -4.30
N ASN A 86 7.68 5.65 -4.51
CA ASN A 86 9.02 5.23 -4.91
C ASN A 86 9.41 5.85 -6.26
N ALA A 87 8.50 5.81 -7.22
CA ALA A 87 8.74 6.39 -8.54
C ALA A 87 9.04 7.89 -8.43
N GLN A 88 8.27 8.61 -7.63
CA GLN A 88 8.50 10.04 -7.41
C GLN A 88 9.89 10.29 -6.84
N PHE A 89 10.30 9.50 -5.87
CA PHE A 89 11.64 9.62 -5.27
C PHE A 89 12.74 9.41 -6.31
N TYR A 90 12.65 8.35 -7.11
CA TYR A 90 13.68 8.04 -8.11
C TYR A 90 13.64 9.00 -9.30
N LEU A 91 12.48 9.54 -9.64
CA LEU A 91 12.39 10.58 -10.67
C LEU A 91 13.14 11.84 -10.26
N ARG A 92 13.10 12.18 -8.97
CA ARG A 92 13.79 13.37 -8.44
C ARG A 92 15.28 13.15 -8.22
N THR A 93 15.70 11.92 -7.92
CA THR A 93 17.05 11.66 -7.42
C THR A 93 17.95 10.91 -8.40
N THR A 94 17.43 10.43 -9.52
CA THR A 94 18.22 9.67 -10.50
C THR A 94 17.93 10.13 -11.92
N ASP A 95 18.82 9.74 -12.83
CA ASP A 95 18.67 9.97 -14.27
C ASP A 95 18.13 8.74 -15.00
N MET A 96 17.55 7.79 -14.26
CA MET A 96 17.00 6.57 -14.88
C MET A 96 16.00 6.92 -15.97
N SER A 97 16.02 6.17 -17.07
CA SER A 97 15.00 6.30 -18.10
C SER A 97 13.63 5.92 -17.51
N ILE A 98 12.57 6.45 -18.10
CA ILE A 98 11.21 6.12 -17.64
C ILE A 98 10.97 4.61 -17.77
N GLN A 99 11.47 4.01 -18.85
CA GLN A 99 11.37 2.56 -19.05
C GLN A 99 12.05 1.76 -17.94
N ALA A 100 13.29 2.10 -17.62
CA ALA A 100 14.06 1.43 -16.57
C ALA A 100 13.40 1.65 -15.21
N LEU A 101 12.92 2.85 -14.95
CA LEU A 101 12.29 3.21 -13.69
C LEU A 101 10.97 2.46 -13.51
N SER A 102 10.18 2.29 -14.57
CA SER A 102 8.93 1.56 -14.49
C SER A 102 9.17 0.10 -14.07
N ALA A 103 10.16 -0.56 -14.66
CA ALA A 103 10.52 -1.92 -14.30
C ALA A 103 11.04 -1.99 -12.85
N PHE A 104 11.87 -1.03 -12.47
CA PHE A 104 12.43 -0.95 -11.12
C PHE A 104 11.35 -0.78 -10.06
N CYS A 105 10.28 -0.06 -10.39
CA CYS A 105 9.17 0.17 -9.46
C CYS A 105 8.14 -0.96 -9.43
N GLY A 106 8.34 -2.02 -10.23
CA GLY A 106 7.50 -3.21 -10.20
C GLY A 106 6.45 -3.29 -11.29
N TYR A 107 6.56 -2.49 -12.34
CA TYR A 107 5.62 -2.51 -13.46
C TYR A 107 6.19 -3.37 -14.59
N ASP A 108 5.35 -4.24 -15.14
CA ASP A 108 5.72 -5.08 -16.28
C ASP A 108 5.67 -4.31 -17.61
N ASN A 109 4.98 -3.17 -17.63
CA ASN A 109 4.69 -2.41 -18.84
C ASN A 109 4.85 -0.92 -18.55
N GLU A 110 5.68 -0.25 -19.34
CA GLU A 110 5.93 1.19 -19.19
C GLU A 110 4.65 2.02 -19.36
N LEU A 111 3.81 1.65 -20.32
CA LEU A 111 2.57 2.37 -20.59
C LEU A 111 1.61 2.29 -19.41
N HIS A 112 1.51 1.13 -18.78
CA HIS A 112 0.70 0.96 -17.56
C HIS A 112 1.22 1.85 -16.43
N PHE A 113 2.53 1.90 -16.25
CA PHE A 113 3.16 2.77 -15.27
C PHE A 113 2.82 4.24 -15.53
N MET A 114 2.98 4.70 -16.77
CA MET A 114 2.73 6.10 -17.13
C MET A 114 1.28 6.50 -16.87
N ARG A 115 0.34 5.63 -17.24
CA ARG A 115 -1.08 5.88 -17.02
C ARG A 115 -1.42 5.95 -15.54
N GLN A 116 -0.91 5.01 -14.77
CA GLN A 116 -1.17 4.94 -13.33
C GLN A 116 -0.53 6.12 -12.60
N PHE A 117 0.69 6.49 -12.96
CA PHE A 117 1.38 7.64 -12.39
C PHE A 117 0.60 8.93 -12.64
N LYS A 118 0.16 9.14 -13.88
CA LYS A 118 -0.64 10.31 -14.22
C LYS A 118 -1.97 10.35 -13.48
N LYS A 119 -2.62 9.19 -13.34
CA LYS A 119 -3.88 9.08 -12.61
C LYS A 119 -3.73 9.52 -11.15
N TYR A 120 -2.65 9.14 -10.50
CA TYR A 120 -2.45 9.39 -9.07
C TYR A 120 -1.73 10.69 -8.75
N THR A 121 -0.97 11.26 -9.69
CA THR A 121 -0.22 12.50 -9.46
C THR A 121 -0.71 13.68 -10.27
N GLY A 122 -1.50 13.44 -11.31
CA GLY A 122 -2.00 14.49 -12.20
C GLY A 122 -1.04 14.84 -13.33
N MET A 123 0.16 14.27 -13.37
CA MET A 123 1.14 14.57 -14.41
C MET A 123 1.89 13.31 -14.83
N THR A 124 2.49 13.33 -16.02
CA THR A 124 3.30 12.22 -16.49
C THR A 124 4.60 12.14 -15.69
N PRO A 125 5.28 10.98 -15.68
CA PRO A 125 6.58 10.87 -15.02
C PRO A 125 7.60 11.89 -15.56
N SER A 126 7.63 12.12 -16.87
CA SER A 126 8.53 13.08 -17.49
C SER A 126 8.24 14.51 -17.07
N GLU A 127 6.97 14.88 -17.01
CA GLU A 127 6.55 16.21 -16.54
C GLU A 127 6.93 16.40 -15.08
N TYR A 128 6.72 15.38 -14.27
CA TYR A 128 7.06 15.40 -12.84
C TYR A 128 8.56 15.63 -12.65
N ARG A 129 9.40 14.89 -13.38
CA ARG A 129 10.85 15.04 -13.32
C ARG A 129 11.28 16.44 -13.71
N LYS A 130 10.74 16.98 -14.82
CA LYS A 130 11.05 18.33 -15.29
C LYS A 130 10.71 19.38 -14.24
N MET A 131 9.54 19.27 -13.63
CA MET A 131 9.10 20.20 -12.61
C MET A 131 10.08 20.25 -11.44
N HIS A 132 10.60 19.12 -11.01
CA HIS A 132 11.53 19.05 -9.90
C HIS A 132 12.96 19.43 -10.26
N LEU A 133 13.37 19.27 -11.52
CA LEU A 133 14.68 19.73 -11.99
C LEU A 133 14.73 21.25 -12.10
N SER A 134 13.64 21.89 -12.46
CA SER A 134 13.59 23.36 -12.60
C SER A 134 13.58 24.08 -11.25
N ILE A 135 13.39 23.37 -10.14
CA ILE A 135 13.45 23.95 -8.79
C ILE A 135 14.88 23.97 -8.25
N LYS A 136 15.78 23.21 -8.86
CA LYS A 136 17.19 23.24 -8.53
C LYS A 136 17.86 24.41 -9.27
#